data_ba8a24704d0461abcc19663d53b73f24
#
_entry.id   ba8a24704d0461abcc19663d53b73f24
#
_cell.length_a   1.000
_cell.length_b   1.000
_cell.length_c   1.000
_cell.angle_alpha   90.00
_cell.angle_beta   90.00
_cell.angle_gamma   90.00
#
_symmetry.space_group_name_H-M   'P 1'
#
loop_
_entity.id
_entity.type
_entity.pdbx_description
1 polymer ?
#
loop_
_entity_poly.entity_id
_entity_poly.type
_entity_poly.pdbx_seq_one_letter_code
_entity_poly.pdbx_strand_id
1 'polypeptide(L)'
;MDWLFEIDNNICDLRTAGILIKNNKIVVQRDKNGSEYAIPGGHVKIGETTEEALIREYKEETGADVKCERLLWTEECFWEWNGKRAHNICFYYLINLCEGAIIPDKDEFLPHKDNSNVVIGWMPLKNIEDIVIYPEFLKKEIHNLEECPKHFISKV
;
A
#
# COMPACT_ATOMS: atom_id res chain seq x y z
N MET A 1 6.17 -18.56 1.39
CA MET A 1 4.72 -18.80 1.23
C MET A 1 3.97 -17.66 1.89
N ASP A 2 3.10 -17.03 1.15
CA ASP A 2 2.32 -15.91 1.66
C ASP A 2 1.32 -16.37 2.73
N TRP A 3 1.08 -15.51 3.71
CA TRP A 3 -0.01 -15.69 4.65
C TRP A 3 -1.33 -15.36 3.92
N LEU A 4 -1.69 -16.29 3.04
CA LEU A 4 -2.90 -16.23 2.24
C LEU A 4 -3.54 -17.61 2.23
N PHE A 5 -4.83 -17.66 2.55
CA PHE A 5 -5.60 -18.91 2.59
C PHE A 5 -6.86 -18.76 1.77
N GLU A 6 -7.11 -19.76 0.96
CA GLU A 6 -8.37 -19.87 0.21
C GLU A 6 -9.11 -21.11 0.70
N ILE A 7 -10.27 -20.89 1.30
CA ILE A 7 -11.12 -21.97 1.85
C ILE A 7 -12.55 -21.71 1.40
N ASP A 8 -13.14 -22.72 0.74
CA ASP A 8 -14.44 -22.60 0.10
C ASP A 8 -14.50 -21.40 -0.85
N ASN A 9 -15.40 -20.47 -0.63
CA ASN A 9 -15.51 -19.25 -1.42
C ASN A 9 -14.96 -18.02 -0.69
N ASN A 10 -13.97 -18.21 0.18
CA ASN A 10 -13.36 -17.13 0.96
C ASN A 10 -11.86 -17.07 0.73
N ILE A 11 -11.35 -15.84 0.71
CA ILE A 11 -9.91 -15.54 0.69
C ILE A 11 -9.58 -14.77 1.96
N CYS A 12 -8.59 -15.23 2.72
CA CYS A 12 -8.09 -14.54 3.91
C CYS A 12 -6.60 -14.30 3.74
N ASP A 13 -6.16 -13.05 3.93
CA ASP A 13 -4.75 -12.73 3.82
C ASP A 13 -4.31 -11.65 4.80
N LEU A 14 -3.02 -11.66 5.09
CA LEU A 14 -2.33 -10.64 5.85
C LEU A 14 -1.47 -9.79 4.91
N ARG A 15 -1.68 -8.48 4.95
CA ARG A 15 -1.01 -7.52 4.08
C ARG A 15 -0.31 -6.43 4.87
N THR A 16 0.61 -5.78 4.20
CA THR A 16 1.30 -4.58 4.67
C THR A 16 1.36 -3.54 3.55
N ALA A 17 1.35 -2.27 3.90
CA ALA A 17 1.44 -1.18 2.95
C ALA A 17 2.19 0.01 3.56
N GLY A 18 2.80 0.83 2.72
CA GLY A 18 3.66 1.93 3.15
C GLY A 18 3.22 3.29 2.66
N ILE A 19 3.07 4.22 3.58
CA ILE A 19 2.83 5.63 3.31
C ILE A 19 4.19 6.31 3.20
N LEU A 20 4.58 6.64 1.98
CA LEU A 20 5.83 7.33 1.67
C LEU A 20 5.51 8.71 1.11
N ILE A 21 5.81 9.74 1.88
CA ILE A 21 5.55 11.14 1.54
C ILE A 21 6.87 11.89 1.43
N LYS A 22 7.05 12.62 0.33
CA LYS A 22 8.19 13.49 0.10
C LYS A 22 7.78 14.65 -0.80
N ASN A 23 8.19 15.87 -0.47
CA ASN A 23 7.92 17.07 -1.27
C ASN A 23 6.41 17.26 -1.59
N ASN A 24 5.54 17.05 -0.60
CA ASN A 24 4.09 17.12 -0.74
C ASN A 24 3.50 16.15 -1.78
N LYS A 25 4.16 15.03 -1.99
CA LYS A 25 3.70 13.93 -2.84
C LYS A 25 3.74 12.61 -2.09
N ILE A 26 2.85 11.71 -2.46
CA ILE A 26 2.76 10.35 -1.93
C ILE A 26 2.99 9.33 -3.03
N VAL A 27 3.68 8.25 -2.73
CA VAL A 27 3.83 7.13 -3.68
C VAL A 27 2.53 6.33 -3.71
N VAL A 28 2.01 6.16 -4.91
CA VAL A 28 0.80 5.36 -5.18
C VAL A 28 1.02 4.46 -6.40
N GLN A 29 0.16 3.47 -6.55
CA GLN A 29 0.15 2.59 -7.71
C GLN A 29 -1.25 2.44 -8.27
N ARG A 30 -1.34 2.00 -9.52
CA ARG A 30 -2.58 1.63 -10.18
C ARG A 30 -2.33 0.63 -11.30
N ASP A 31 -3.35 -0.05 -11.75
CA ASP A 31 -3.26 -0.81 -12.99
C ASP A 31 -2.91 0.12 -14.15
N LYS A 32 -2.09 -0.36 -15.07
CA LYS A 32 -1.59 0.42 -16.21
C LYS A 32 -2.71 1.12 -16.99
N ASN A 33 -3.83 0.44 -17.17
CA ASN A 33 -5.00 0.97 -17.88
C ASN A 33 -6.16 1.32 -16.92
N GLY A 34 -5.92 1.30 -15.62
CA GLY A 34 -6.92 1.58 -14.58
C GLY A 34 -6.95 3.04 -14.17
N SER A 35 -7.98 3.41 -13.41
CA SER A 35 -8.17 4.74 -12.84
C SER A 35 -8.25 4.75 -11.32
N GLU A 36 -8.20 3.57 -10.69
CA GLU A 36 -8.22 3.43 -9.25
C GLU A 36 -6.80 3.23 -8.71
N TYR A 37 -6.47 3.99 -7.69
CA TYR A 37 -5.15 3.98 -7.07
C TYR A 37 -5.15 3.18 -5.77
N ALA A 38 -3.99 2.70 -5.38
CA ALA A 38 -3.76 2.03 -4.11
C ALA A 38 -2.40 2.43 -3.54
N ILE A 39 -2.24 2.21 -2.24
CA ILE A 39 -0.95 2.35 -1.57
C ILE A 39 -0.11 1.11 -1.84
N PRO A 40 1.17 1.26 -2.25
CA PRO A 40 2.05 0.13 -2.50
C PRO A 40 2.29 -0.73 -1.25
N GLY A 41 2.38 -2.02 -1.46
CA GLY A 41 2.59 -3.02 -0.43
C GLY A 41 2.31 -4.41 -0.98
N GLY A 42 2.15 -5.38 -0.10
CA GLY A 42 1.91 -6.74 -0.54
C GLY A 42 1.56 -7.70 0.58
N HIS A 43 1.63 -8.97 0.28
CA HIS A 43 1.38 -10.02 1.25
C HIS A 43 2.56 -10.21 2.21
N VAL A 44 2.23 -10.46 3.46
CA VAL A 44 3.20 -10.91 4.46
C VAL A 44 3.44 -12.39 4.26
N LYS A 45 4.69 -12.82 4.23
CA LYS A 45 5.02 -14.25 4.21
C LYS A 45 4.98 -14.83 5.61
N ILE A 46 4.65 -16.11 5.72
CA ILE A 46 4.67 -16.82 7.00
C ILE A 46 6.11 -16.75 7.55
N GLY A 47 6.25 -16.24 8.76
CA GLY A 47 7.52 -16.05 9.42
C GLY A 47 8.15 -14.67 9.28
N GLU A 48 7.58 -13.78 8.44
CA GLU A 48 7.98 -12.37 8.37
C GLU A 48 7.15 -11.53 9.35
N THR A 49 7.77 -10.48 9.89
CA THR A 49 7.01 -9.38 10.46
C THR A 49 6.39 -8.52 9.35
N THR A 50 5.37 -7.75 9.66
CA THR A 50 4.75 -6.85 8.69
C THR A 50 5.72 -5.76 8.20
N GLU A 51 6.68 -5.33 9.03
CA GLU A 51 7.74 -4.39 8.63
C GLU A 51 8.74 -5.02 7.65
N GLU A 52 9.22 -6.24 7.95
CA GLU A 52 10.12 -6.98 7.05
C GLU A 52 9.47 -7.20 5.68
N ALA A 53 8.20 -7.60 5.68
CA ALA A 53 7.42 -7.77 4.46
C ALA A 53 7.35 -6.46 3.65
N LEU A 54 7.07 -5.34 4.30
CA LEU A 54 6.96 -4.05 3.63
C LEU A 54 8.29 -3.60 3.00
N ILE A 55 9.38 -3.77 3.72
CA ILE A 55 10.73 -3.44 3.20
C ILE A 55 11.04 -4.30 1.96
N ARG A 56 10.74 -5.60 2.02
CA ARG A 56 10.92 -6.51 0.90
C ARG A 56 10.04 -6.12 -0.30
N GLU A 57 8.75 -5.88 -0.08
CA GLU A 57 7.80 -5.50 -1.14
C GLU A 57 8.24 -4.21 -1.85
N TYR A 58 8.59 -3.16 -1.10
CA TYR A 58 9.09 -1.92 -1.70
C TYR A 58 10.36 -2.13 -2.54
N LYS A 59 11.26 -2.99 -2.09
CA LYS A 59 12.46 -3.34 -2.85
C LYS A 59 12.11 -4.07 -4.15
N GLU A 60 11.21 -5.04 -4.08
CA GLU A 60 10.75 -5.81 -5.24
C GLU A 60 10.00 -4.91 -6.24
N GLU A 61 9.15 -4.02 -5.77
CA GLU A 61 8.28 -3.19 -6.60
C GLU A 61 8.98 -1.97 -7.20
N THR A 62 9.83 -1.30 -6.42
CA THR A 62 10.44 -0.02 -6.82
C THR A 62 11.96 -0.07 -6.97
N GLY A 63 12.61 -1.09 -6.44
CA GLY A 63 14.06 -1.17 -6.34
C GLY A 63 14.65 -0.33 -5.20
N ALA A 64 13.85 0.45 -4.49
CA ALA A 64 14.31 1.33 -3.44
C ALA A 64 14.33 0.64 -2.07
N ASP A 65 15.35 0.96 -1.28
CA ASP A 65 15.42 0.58 0.11
C ASP A 65 14.65 1.59 0.97
N VAL A 66 13.76 1.09 1.81
CA VAL A 66 12.96 1.90 2.72
C VAL A 66 13.13 1.43 4.16
N LYS A 67 12.79 2.29 5.10
CA LYS A 67 12.71 1.97 6.53
C LYS A 67 11.35 2.34 7.06
N CYS A 68 10.81 1.51 7.95
CA CYS A 68 9.59 1.80 8.68
C CYS A 68 9.89 2.76 9.83
N GLU A 69 9.11 3.82 9.95
CA GLU A 69 9.21 4.75 11.08
C GLU A 69 8.25 4.36 12.19
N ARG A 70 6.98 4.19 11.86
CA ARG A 70 5.96 3.79 12.83
C ARG A 70 4.70 3.24 12.16
N LEU A 71 3.94 2.45 12.91
CA LEU A 71 2.62 2.00 12.52
C LEU A 71 1.64 3.18 12.55
N LEU A 72 0.91 3.37 11.45
CA LEU A 72 -0.16 4.37 11.34
C LEU A 72 -1.53 3.77 11.60
N TRP A 73 -1.84 2.70 10.86
CA TRP A 73 -3.19 2.13 10.86
C TRP A 73 -3.15 0.62 10.73
N THR A 74 -4.20 -0.02 11.26
CA THR A 74 -4.57 -1.37 10.92
C THR A 74 -5.98 -1.37 10.31
N GLU A 75 -6.21 -2.21 9.33
CA GLU A 75 -7.51 -2.30 8.66
C GLU A 75 -7.97 -3.75 8.57
N GLU A 76 -9.21 -4.01 8.94
CA GLU A 76 -9.93 -5.21 8.54
C GLU A 76 -10.78 -4.82 7.33
N CYS A 77 -10.47 -5.36 6.16
CA CYS A 77 -11.15 -5.03 4.90
C CYS A 77 -11.95 -6.23 4.40
N PHE A 78 -13.21 -5.98 4.09
CA PHE A 78 -14.15 -6.97 3.56
C PHE A 78 -14.62 -6.52 2.18
N TRP A 79 -14.36 -7.31 1.15
CA TRP A 79 -14.71 -6.99 -0.21
C TRP A 79 -14.94 -8.25 -1.06
N GLU A 80 -15.34 -8.08 -2.30
CA GLU A 80 -15.52 -9.20 -3.22
C GLU A 80 -14.46 -9.12 -4.32
N TRP A 81 -13.81 -10.25 -4.56
CA TRP A 81 -12.83 -10.39 -5.63
C TRP A 81 -13.12 -11.63 -6.47
N ASN A 82 -13.42 -11.41 -7.75
CA ASN A 82 -13.74 -12.49 -8.68
C ASN A 82 -14.83 -13.46 -8.16
N GLY A 83 -15.85 -12.92 -7.51
CA GLY A 83 -16.96 -13.71 -6.95
C GLY A 83 -16.63 -14.40 -5.63
N LYS A 84 -15.43 -14.19 -5.08
CA LYS A 84 -15.04 -14.71 -3.75
C LYS A 84 -15.10 -13.61 -2.71
N ARG A 85 -15.47 -13.98 -1.49
CA ARG A 85 -15.44 -13.06 -0.35
C ARG A 85 -14.02 -12.93 0.17
N ALA A 86 -13.45 -11.73 0.11
CA ALA A 86 -12.14 -11.44 0.61
C ALA A 86 -12.21 -10.76 1.98
N HIS A 87 -11.40 -11.24 2.91
CA HIS A 87 -11.19 -10.67 4.24
C HIS A 87 -9.69 -10.47 4.43
N ASN A 88 -9.26 -9.22 4.35
CA ASN A 88 -7.86 -8.84 4.50
C ASN A 88 -7.61 -8.16 5.83
N ILE A 89 -6.46 -8.40 6.43
CA ILE A 89 -5.92 -7.57 7.51
C ILE A 89 -4.69 -6.88 6.96
N CYS A 90 -4.67 -5.54 6.99
CA CYS A 90 -3.57 -4.74 6.47
C CYS A 90 -2.96 -3.83 7.55
N PHE A 91 -1.63 -3.81 7.60
CA PHE A 91 -0.85 -2.92 8.46
C PHE A 91 -0.24 -1.82 7.59
N TYR A 92 -0.54 -0.56 7.91
CA TYR A 92 -0.03 0.61 7.20
C TYR A 92 1.03 1.31 8.05
N TYR A 93 2.21 1.46 7.48
CA TYR A 93 3.34 2.13 8.14
C TYR A 93 3.67 3.46 7.46
N LEU A 94 4.08 4.43 8.25
CA LEU A 94 4.84 5.56 7.75
C LEU A 94 6.25 5.06 7.45
N ILE A 95 6.70 5.27 6.23
CA ILE A 95 8.02 4.84 5.78
C ILE A 95 8.81 5.98 5.18
N ASN A 96 10.13 5.84 5.17
CA ASN A 96 11.05 6.76 4.50
C ASN A 96 12.03 6.01 3.61
N LEU A 97 12.52 6.68 2.58
CA LEU A 97 13.64 6.19 1.80
C LEU A 97 14.90 6.13 2.66
N CYS A 98 15.66 5.04 2.56
CA CYS A 98 17.00 4.97 3.13
C CYS A 98 17.93 5.97 2.44
N GLU A 99 19.05 6.31 3.08
CA GLU A 99 20.05 7.19 2.50
C GLU A 99 20.52 6.68 1.13
N GLY A 100 20.48 7.55 0.12
CA GLY A 100 20.85 7.22 -1.25
C GLY A 100 19.78 6.47 -2.06
N ALA A 101 18.69 6.02 -1.45
CA ALA A 101 17.59 5.39 -2.17
C ALA A 101 16.74 6.43 -2.91
N ILE A 102 16.32 6.10 -4.13
CA ILE A 102 15.55 6.99 -4.99
C ILE A 102 14.39 6.23 -5.62
N ILE A 103 13.20 6.83 -5.58
CA ILE A 103 12.09 6.53 -6.47
C ILE A 103 11.95 7.75 -7.38
N PRO A 104 12.21 7.63 -8.70
CA PRO A 104 12.18 8.79 -9.60
C PRO A 104 10.81 9.48 -9.60
N ASP A 105 10.82 10.81 -9.46
CA ASP A 105 9.63 11.65 -9.60
C ASP A 105 9.57 12.19 -11.03
N LYS A 106 8.72 11.58 -11.85
CA LYS A 106 8.52 11.94 -13.25
C LYS A 106 7.05 12.23 -13.51
N ASP A 107 6.77 12.93 -14.60
CA ASP A 107 5.40 13.27 -15.00
C ASP A 107 4.55 12.02 -15.28
N GLU A 108 5.18 10.99 -15.83
CA GLU A 108 4.53 9.69 -16.04
C GLU A 108 4.92 8.70 -14.94
N PHE A 109 3.97 7.86 -14.55
CA PHE A 109 4.23 6.76 -13.63
C PHE A 109 5.13 5.72 -14.31
N LEU A 110 6.03 5.15 -13.52
CA LEU A 110 7.00 4.17 -13.98
C LEU A 110 6.43 2.74 -13.90
N PRO A 111 6.93 1.82 -14.74
CA PRO A 111 6.58 0.42 -14.61
C PRO A 111 6.94 -0.12 -13.23
N HIS A 112 6.01 -0.82 -12.62
CA HIS A 112 6.24 -1.59 -11.41
C HIS A 112 7.23 -2.74 -11.74
N LYS A 113 8.25 -2.93 -10.91
CA LYS A 113 9.33 -3.88 -11.23
C LYS A 113 8.94 -5.34 -11.09
N ASP A 114 7.89 -5.61 -10.32
CA ASP A 114 7.41 -6.96 -10.03
C ASP A 114 6.13 -7.34 -10.81
N ASN A 115 5.41 -6.36 -11.35
CA ASN A 115 4.17 -6.59 -12.08
C ASN A 115 4.06 -5.65 -13.29
N SER A 116 4.19 -6.20 -14.50
CA SER A 116 4.15 -5.43 -15.76
C SER A 116 2.81 -4.76 -16.06
N ASN A 117 1.73 -5.14 -15.37
CA ASN A 117 0.40 -4.55 -15.53
C ASN A 117 0.15 -3.38 -14.58
N VAL A 118 1.10 -3.07 -13.71
CA VAL A 118 1.00 -2.02 -12.70
C VAL A 118 2.01 -0.91 -12.98
N VAL A 119 1.62 0.32 -12.71
CA VAL A 119 2.50 1.49 -12.72
C VAL A 119 2.51 2.13 -11.34
N ILE A 120 3.64 2.72 -10.96
CA ILE A 120 3.88 3.32 -9.66
C ILE A 120 4.50 4.69 -9.81
N GLY A 121 4.16 5.64 -8.95
CA GLY A 121 4.70 6.98 -9.03
C GLY A 121 4.25 7.89 -7.91
N TRP A 122 4.66 9.15 -8.02
CA TRP A 122 4.38 10.18 -7.06
C TRP A 122 3.11 10.95 -7.41
N MET A 123 2.15 10.98 -6.50
CA MET A 123 0.90 11.72 -6.61
C MET A 123 0.96 12.96 -5.73
N PRO A 124 0.73 14.17 -6.25
CA PRO A 124 0.60 15.35 -5.40
C PRO A 124 -0.51 15.17 -4.37
N LEU A 125 -0.23 15.46 -3.10
CA LEU A 125 -1.22 15.33 -2.02
C LEU A 125 -2.49 16.15 -2.28
N LYS A 126 -2.36 17.30 -2.95
CA LYS A 126 -3.51 18.14 -3.33
C LYS A 126 -4.50 17.46 -4.27
N ASN A 127 -4.08 16.41 -4.98
CA ASN A 127 -4.93 15.70 -5.94
C ASN A 127 -5.63 14.47 -5.32
N ILE A 128 -5.32 14.12 -4.08
CA ILE A 128 -5.86 12.92 -3.42
C ILE A 128 -7.40 12.94 -3.32
N GLU A 129 -7.99 14.10 -3.10
CA GLU A 129 -9.44 14.22 -2.99
C GLU A 129 -10.18 13.95 -4.32
N ASP A 130 -9.51 14.17 -5.45
CA ASP A 130 -10.09 14.11 -6.80
C ASP A 130 -9.96 12.72 -7.44
N ILE A 131 -9.36 11.75 -6.76
CA ILE A 131 -9.12 10.41 -7.30
C ILE A 131 -9.82 9.34 -6.46
N VAL A 132 -10.02 8.17 -7.06
CA VAL A 132 -10.40 6.97 -6.32
C VAL A 132 -9.11 6.32 -5.82
N ILE A 133 -8.97 6.22 -4.52
CA ILE A 133 -7.79 5.63 -3.88
C ILE A 133 -8.20 4.73 -2.72
N TYR A 134 -7.51 3.61 -2.58
CA TYR A 134 -7.68 2.67 -1.47
C TYR A 134 -6.42 2.62 -0.60
N PRO A 135 -6.59 2.61 0.74
CA PRO A 135 -7.87 2.59 1.46
C PRO A 135 -8.58 3.95 1.39
N GLU A 136 -9.90 3.94 1.36
CA GLU A 136 -10.68 5.18 1.25
C GLU A 136 -10.46 6.14 2.43
N PHE A 137 -10.24 5.62 3.63
CA PHE A 137 -9.96 6.44 4.82
C PHE A 137 -8.67 7.25 4.69
N LEU A 138 -7.77 6.91 3.75
CA LEU A 138 -6.54 7.64 3.50
C LEU A 138 -6.81 9.13 3.28
N LYS A 139 -7.84 9.49 2.53
CA LYS A 139 -8.18 10.89 2.21
C LYS A 139 -8.31 11.75 3.46
N LYS A 140 -8.92 11.19 4.50
CA LYS A 140 -9.08 11.87 5.79
C LYS A 140 -7.82 11.78 6.64
N GLU A 141 -7.25 10.60 6.78
CA GLU A 141 -6.18 10.33 7.73
C GLU A 141 -4.83 10.89 7.29
N ILE A 142 -4.62 11.12 5.99
CA ILE A 142 -3.37 11.66 5.46
C ILE A 142 -3.04 13.06 6.01
N HIS A 143 -4.02 13.78 6.48
CA HIS A 143 -3.85 15.12 7.04
C HIS A 143 -3.46 15.12 8.52
N ASN A 144 -3.45 13.98 9.18
CA ASN A 144 -3.12 13.86 10.61
C ASN A 144 -2.38 12.56 10.93
N LEU A 145 -1.14 12.47 10.46
CA LEU A 145 -0.28 11.30 10.66
C LEU A 145 0.38 11.24 12.04
N GLU A 146 0.29 12.32 12.82
CA GLU A 146 0.92 12.42 14.16
C GLU A 146 0.09 11.75 15.27
N GLU A 147 -1.15 11.39 15.00
CA GLU A 147 -2.00 10.70 15.97
C GLU A 147 -1.51 9.27 16.27
N CYS A 148 -1.97 8.72 17.39
CA CYS A 148 -1.76 7.31 17.72
C CYS A 148 -2.30 6.38 16.63
N PRO A 149 -1.75 5.15 16.49
CA PRO A 149 -2.27 4.19 15.54
C PRO A 149 -3.78 3.99 15.67
N LYS A 150 -4.48 3.95 14.54
CA LYS A 150 -5.93 3.78 14.46
C LYS A 150 -6.29 2.46 13.80
N HIS A 151 -7.42 1.90 14.21
CA HIS A 151 -7.96 0.67 13.60
C HIS A 151 -9.22 0.99 12.80
N PHE A 152 -9.30 0.46 11.59
CA PHE A 152 -10.42 0.66 10.67
C PHE A 152 -11.05 -0.66 10.27
N ILE A 153 -12.36 -0.63 10.03
CA ILE A 153 -13.12 -1.72 9.44
C ILE A 153 -13.77 -1.18 8.18
N SER A 154 -13.39 -1.74 7.04
CA SER A 154 -13.90 -1.34 5.73
C SER A 154 -14.69 -2.48 5.10
N LYS A 155 -15.95 -2.23 4.81
CA LYS A 155 -16.83 -3.16 4.09
C LYS A 155 -17.18 -2.53 2.75
N VAL A 156 -16.55 -3.03 1.74
CA VAL A 156 -16.66 -2.49 0.38
C VAL A 156 -17.62 -3.32 -0.46
#